data_3028616cf5c6fb16ffe83271ab7661c5
#
_entry.id   3028616cf5c6fb16ffe83271ab7661c5
#
_cell.length_a   1.000
_cell.length_b   1.000
_cell.length_c   1.000
_cell.angle_alpha   90.00
_cell.angle_beta   90.00
_cell.angle_gamma   90.00
#
_symmetry.space_group_name_H-M   'P 1'
#
loop_
_entity.id
_entity.type
_entity.pdbx_description
1 polymer ?
#
loop_
_entity_poly.entity_id
_entity_poly.type
_entity_poly.pdbx_seq_one_letter_code
_entity_poly.pdbx_strand_id
1 'polypeptide(L)'
;MCGIIGYIGNKPAVEVILEGLKRLEYRGYDSAGIAVVNNSQMYIRRASGKVCNLEEVLRQDPCQGSFGIGHTRWATHGRPTEENAHPHRDCKGEIVVVHNGIIENYLSLKETLIGEGHHFITETDTEVIAHLVEKYFKGSLEEAVQKATEKLSGNYALVVLSVLELNKIVATRIGPPIIIGMAEGETFIASDIPAILNSTRDVIFLEEGEIATLAPGSLRITNSQGQSSEPKVQRINWDPVLAEKGGYKHFMLKEIFEQPRAIKDTTISRVSRDTGRVILDEMKMTEKDFLQVEQIRLIACGTSWHAALAGKFMIEKLARIPVEVDYGSEYRYRQPIVPPNTLVIFITQSGETADTLAAQRVIKLNSAKNIAICNVVGSMVTREADAVLYTHAGPEIGVAATKSFTTQLTSLYLFALFLGRTKKVITLEQGHTYIEELAKIPQKIESILDSVKYFEELARHFFHSSQFLFLGRGIHYPIALEGALKLKEISYIHAEGFPAGEMKHGPNALIDETLPVVVIATSNDNKSQSNLLYEKTISNIKEVKARDGIVISLVTQFSKEAIEASDYHIEVPTTSELLLPILETVPLQLLSYYIADRRGCDVDQPRNLAKSVTVE
;
A
#
# COMPACT_ATOMS: atom_id res chain seq x y z
N MET A 1 -3.84 -9.48 -2.05
CA MET A 1 -5.22 -8.94 -2.17
C MET A 1 -5.80 -9.26 -3.53
N CYS A 2 -7.10 -9.44 -3.64
CA CYS A 2 -7.78 -9.74 -4.91
C CYS A 2 -8.27 -8.47 -5.61
N GLY A 3 -8.56 -8.55 -6.92
CA GLY A 3 -9.16 -7.48 -7.69
C GLY A 3 -10.55 -7.88 -8.18
N ILE A 4 -11.55 -7.02 -7.95
CA ILE A 4 -12.91 -7.18 -8.47
C ILE A 4 -13.19 -6.12 -9.51
N ILE A 5 -13.82 -6.52 -10.61
CA ILE A 5 -14.45 -5.64 -11.60
C ILE A 5 -15.84 -6.17 -11.94
N GLY A 6 -16.84 -5.32 -12.01
CA GLY A 6 -18.16 -5.59 -12.53
C GLY A 6 -18.54 -4.53 -13.55
N TYR A 7 -19.29 -4.90 -14.56
CA TYR A 7 -19.73 -4.00 -15.63
C TYR A 7 -21.15 -4.31 -16.08
N ILE A 8 -21.92 -3.26 -16.27
CA ILE A 8 -23.21 -3.29 -16.95
C ILE A 8 -23.33 -2.05 -17.84
N GLY A 9 -23.57 -2.26 -19.13
CA GLY A 9 -23.62 -1.16 -20.09
C GLY A 9 -23.76 -1.60 -21.53
N ASN A 10 -23.45 -0.70 -22.46
CA ASN A 10 -23.68 -0.89 -23.90
C ASN A 10 -22.46 -1.49 -24.64
N LYS A 11 -21.29 -1.57 -24.01
CA LYS A 11 -20.07 -2.14 -24.60
C LYS A 11 -19.98 -3.64 -24.35
N PRO A 12 -19.16 -4.38 -25.14
CA PRO A 12 -18.87 -5.79 -24.86
C PRO A 12 -18.26 -5.94 -23.44
N ALA A 13 -18.99 -6.62 -22.54
CA ALA A 13 -18.59 -6.72 -21.13
C ALA A 13 -17.22 -7.40 -20.95
N VAL A 14 -16.90 -8.39 -21.80
CA VAL A 14 -15.62 -9.12 -21.74
C VAL A 14 -14.43 -8.18 -21.89
N GLU A 15 -14.47 -7.27 -22.87
CA GLU A 15 -13.38 -6.33 -23.14
C GLU A 15 -13.20 -5.35 -21.95
N VAL A 16 -14.31 -4.79 -21.45
CA VAL A 16 -14.30 -3.84 -20.34
C VAL A 16 -13.78 -4.50 -19.05
N ILE A 17 -14.26 -5.69 -18.76
CA ILE A 17 -13.86 -6.44 -17.56
C ILE A 17 -12.38 -6.82 -17.67
N LEU A 18 -11.92 -7.33 -18.82
CA LEU A 18 -10.55 -7.73 -19.03
C LEU A 18 -9.58 -6.56 -18.88
N GLU A 19 -9.91 -5.39 -19.43
CA GLU A 19 -9.14 -4.16 -19.26
C GLU A 19 -9.06 -3.74 -17.78
N GLY A 20 -10.19 -3.82 -17.05
CA GLY A 20 -10.23 -3.57 -15.61
C GLY A 20 -9.37 -4.56 -14.81
N LEU A 21 -9.41 -5.85 -15.15
CA LEU A 21 -8.60 -6.89 -14.50
C LEU A 21 -7.10 -6.67 -14.72
N LYS A 22 -6.67 -6.27 -15.93
CA LYS A 22 -5.27 -5.91 -16.20
C LYS A 22 -4.77 -4.80 -15.28
N ARG A 23 -5.62 -3.82 -15.00
CA ARG A 23 -5.31 -2.71 -14.10
C ARG A 23 -5.37 -3.07 -12.63
N LEU A 24 -6.00 -4.19 -12.28
CA LEU A 24 -6.08 -4.73 -10.93
C LEU A 24 -5.07 -5.86 -10.68
N GLU A 25 -4.31 -6.28 -11.68
CA GLU A 25 -3.40 -7.43 -11.58
C GLU A 25 -2.37 -7.28 -10.46
N TYR A 26 -1.92 -6.04 -10.17
CA TYR A 26 -1.03 -5.77 -9.04
C TYR A 26 -1.63 -6.15 -7.66
N ARG A 27 -2.94 -6.35 -7.58
CA ARG A 27 -3.64 -6.77 -6.36
C ARG A 27 -3.66 -8.30 -6.19
N GLY A 28 -3.60 -9.06 -7.27
CA GLY A 28 -3.58 -10.52 -7.25
C GLY A 28 -3.33 -11.07 -8.64
N TYR A 29 -2.50 -12.08 -8.75
CA TYR A 29 -2.05 -12.65 -10.02
C TYR A 29 -1.84 -14.18 -9.96
N ASP A 30 -2.44 -14.85 -8.97
CA ASP A 30 -2.37 -16.31 -8.81
C ASP A 30 -3.38 -17.02 -9.71
N SER A 31 -4.50 -16.37 -9.98
CA SER A 31 -5.50 -16.80 -10.96
C SER A 31 -6.42 -15.64 -11.34
N ALA A 32 -7.05 -15.74 -12.50
CA ALA A 32 -8.03 -14.77 -12.98
C ALA A 32 -9.22 -15.45 -13.62
N GLY A 33 -10.38 -14.77 -13.63
CA GLY A 33 -11.55 -15.27 -14.34
C GLY A 33 -12.65 -14.25 -14.47
N ILE A 34 -13.55 -14.54 -15.40
CA ILE A 34 -14.73 -13.73 -15.70
C ILE A 34 -15.99 -14.57 -15.76
N ALA A 35 -17.11 -13.96 -15.47
CA ALA A 35 -18.44 -14.47 -15.79
C ALA A 35 -19.23 -13.38 -16.51
N VAL A 36 -19.81 -13.74 -17.66
CA VAL A 36 -20.67 -12.85 -18.43
C VAL A 36 -21.98 -13.55 -18.77
N VAL A 37 -23.04 -12.78 -18.94
CA VAL A 37 -24.35 -13.31 -19.33
C VAL A 37 -24.71 -12.84 -20.74
N ASN A 38 -25.13 -13.80 -21.54
CA ASN A 38 -25.69 -13.57 -22.88
C ASN A 38 -26.88 -14.48 -23.10
N ASN A 39 -27.99 -13.96 -23.60
CA ASN A 39 -29.22 -14.72 -23.88
C ASN A 39 -29.64 -15.66 -22.75
N SER A 40 -29.64 -15.19 -21.51
CA SER A 40 -29.96 -15.95 -20.30
C SER A 40 -29.05 -17.15 -20.03
N GLN A 41 -27.87 -17.18 -20.63
CA GLN A 41 -26.82 -18.16 -20.34
C GLN A 41 -25.63 -17.53 -19.66
N MET A 42 -25.08 -18.24 -18.67
CA MET A 42 -23.87 -17.88 -17.96
C MET A 42 -22.64 -18.47 -18.65
N TYR A 43 -21.69 -17.64 -19.00
CA TYR A 43 -20.39 -18.04 -19.52
C TYR A 43 -19.30 -17.71 -18.52
N ILE A 44 -18.60 -18.71 -18.03
CA ILE A 44 -17.50 -18.57 -17.08
C ILE A 44 -16.20 -18.99 -17.78
N ARG A 45 -15.16 -18.16 -17.68
CA ARG A 45 -13.80 -18.49 -18.13
C ARG A 45 -12.82 -18.16 -17.01
N ARG A 46 -11.92 -19.10 -16.74
CA ARG A 46 -10.95 -19.01 -15.65
C ARG A 46 -9.58 -19.48 -16.14
N ALA A 47 -8.53 -18.96 -15.53
CA ALA A 47 -7.16 -19.40 -15.75
C ALA A 47 -6.35 -19.27 -14.47
N SER A 48 -5.43 -20.20 -14.24
CA SER A 48 -4.37 -20.04 -13.24
C SER A 48 -3.30 -19.08 -13.75
N GLY A 49 -2.66 -18.34 -12.83
CA GLY A 49 -1.63 -17.35 -13.14
C GLY A 49 -2.19 -15.98 -13.54
N LYS A 50 -1.40 -15.24 -14.30
CA LYS A 50 -1.68 -13.85 -14.67
C LYS A 50 -2.86 -13.69 -15.64
N VAL A 51 -3.38 -12.47 -15.76
CA VAL A 51 -4.50 -12.12 -16.65
C VAL A 51 -4.23 -12.47 -18.12
N CYS A 52 -2.97 -12.44 -18.56
CA CYS A 52 -2.61 -12.89 -19.91
C CYS A 52 -2.98 -14.36 -20.20
N ASN A 53 -2.99 -15.22 -19.19
CA ASN A 53 -3.44 -16.61 -19.36
C ASN A 53 -4.96 -16.68 -19.57
N LEU A 54 -5.71 -15.82 -18.87
CA LEU A 54 -7.16 -15.69 -19.12
C LEU A 54 -7.46 -15.15 -20.53
N GLU A 55 -6.66 -14.20 -21.02
CA GLU A 55 -6.77 -13.71 -22.41
C GLU A 55 -6.59 -14.84 -23.42
N GLU A 56 -5.65 -15.75 -23.18
CA GLU A 56 -5.43 -16.88 -24.07
C GLU A 56 -6.63 -17.84 -24.04
N VAL A 57 -7.20 -18.14 -22.87
CA VAL A 57 -8.44 -18.92 -22.75
C VAL A 57 -9.58 -18.25 -23.51
N LEU A 58 -9.74 -16.93 -23.40
CA LEU A 58 -10.78 -16.16 -24.10
C LEU A 58 -10.58 -16.10 -25.63
N ARG A 59 -9.34 -16.20 -26.14
CA ARG A 59 -9.08 -16.32 -27.58
C ARG A 59 -9.47 -17.70 -28.11
N GLN A 60 -9.23 -18.75 -27.32
CA GLN A 60 -9.54 -20.13 -27.73
C GLN A 60 -11.03 -20.46 -27.57
N ASP A 61 -11.67 -19.94 -26.53
CA ASP A 61 -13.08 -20.15 -26.22
C ASP A 61 -13.77 -18.82 -25.90
N PRO A 62 -14.09 -18.02 -26.96
CA PRO A 62 -14.67 -16.69 -26.80
C PRO A 62 -16.07 -16.72 -26.20
N CYS A 63 -16.36 -15.73 -25.38
CA CYS A 63 -17.71 -15.48 -24.86
C CYS A 63 -18.08 -14.00 -25.06
N GLN A 64 -19.36 -13.71 -25.04
CA GLN A 64 -19.92 -12.37 -25.22
C GLN A 64 -20.99 -12.11 -24.17
N GLY A 65 -21.22 -10.84 -23.86
CA GLY A 65 -22.27 -10.40 -22.95
C GLY A 65 -22.24 -8.88 -22.80
N SER A 66 -23.34 -8.29 -22.33
CA SER A 66 -23.46 -6.84 -22.05
C SER A 66 -23.24 -6.51 -20.58
N PHE A 67 -23.24 -7.51 -19.70
CA PHE A 67 -22.96 -7.36 -18.29
C PHE A 67 -22.23 -8.60 -17.75
N GLY A 68 -21.42 -8.39 -16.73
CA GLY A 68 -20.62 -9.45 -16.16
C GLY A 68 -19.77 -8.98 -14.99
N ILE A 69 -19.03 -9.94 -14.41
CA ILE A 69 -18.10 -9.73 -13.31
C ILE A 69 -16.78 -10.44 -13.59
N GLY A 70 -15.70 -9.91 -13.05
CA GLY A 70 -14.37 -10.48 -13.18
C GLY A 70 -13.57 -10.33 -11.89
N HIS A 71 -12.53 -11.17 -11.78
CA HIS A 71 -11.72 -11.27 -10.58
C HIS A 71 -10.27 -11.61 -10.90
N THR A 72 -9.33 -10.98 -10.18
CA THR A 72 -7.95 -11.44 -10.05
C THR A 72 -7.72 -11.90 -8.62
N ARG A 73 -7.20 -13.12 -8.44
CA ARG A 73 -7.11 -13.77 -7.14
C ARG A 73 -5.70 -13.72 -6.57
N TRP A 74 -5.64 -13.42 -5.28
CA TRP A 74 -4.55 -13.74 -4.38
C TRP A 74 -5.02 -14.88 -3.47
N ALA A 75 -4.42 -16.05 -3.58
CA ALA A 75 -4.91 -17.25 -2.91
C ALA A 75 -4.68 -17.19 -1.40
N THR A 76 -5.76 -17.26 -0.63
CA THR A 76 -5.75 -17.42 0.84
C THR A 76 -6.19 -18.84 1.23
N HIS A 77 -7.23 -19.39 0.60
CA HIS A 77 -7.78 -20.71 0.80
C HIS A 77 -7.86 -21.48 -0.52
N GLY A 78 -7.35 -22.71 -0.55
CA GLY A 78 -7.25 -23.52 -1.76
C GLY A 78 -6.10 -23.10 -2.69
N ARG A 79 -5.55 -24.08 -3.42
CA ARG A 79 -4.40 -23.86 -4.33
C ARG A 79 -4.77 -22.93 -5.49
N PRO A 80 -3.80 -22.23 -6.10
CA PRO A 80 -4.04 -21.38 -7.27
C PRO A 80 -4.24 -22.21 -8.55
N THR A 81 -5.34 -22.96 -8.61
CA THR A 81 -5.77 -23.76 -9.77
C THR A 81 -6.90 -23.05 -10.51
N GLU A 82 -7.20 -23.49 -11.73
CA GLU A 82 -8.35 -22.99 -12.50
C GLU A 82 -9.67 -23.24 -11.76
N GLU A 83 -9.82 -24.37 -11.10
CA GLU A 83 -11.02 -24.75 -10.36
C GLU A 83 -11.27 -23.81 -9.17
N ASN A 84 -10.21 -23.43 -8.47
CA ASN A 84 -10.26 -22.51 -7.34
C ASN A 84 -10.24 -21.03 -7.75
N ALA A 85 -10.16 -20.71 -9.05
CA ALA A 85 -10.25 -19.33 -9.54
C ALA A 85 -11.70 -18.83 -9.48
N HIS A 86 -11.88 -17.57 -9.13
CA HIS A 86 -13.19 -16.89 -9.21
C HIS A 86 -13.56 -16.60 -10.68
N PRO A 87 -14.86 -16.47 -10.98
CA PRO A 87 -16.05 -16.55 -10.14
C PRO A 87 -16.42 -17.97 -9.71
N HIS A 88 -16.98 -18.12 -8.49
CA HIS A 88 -17.57 -19.37 -8.01
C HIS A 88 -19.06 -19.41 -8.28
N ARG A 89 -19.63 -20.62 -8.44
CA ARG A 89 -21.03 -20.83 -8.83
C ARG A 89 -21.80 -21.65 -7.79
N ASP A 90 -23.12 -21.53 -7.84
CA ASP A 90 -24.06 -22.40 -7.14
C ASP A 90 -24.16 -23.80 -7.77
N CYS A 91 -25.00 -24.66 -7.21
CA CYS A 91 -25.19 -26.04 -7.69
C CYS A 91 -25.64 -26.14 -9.16
N LYS A 92 -26.42 -25.15 -9.63
CA LYS A 92 -27.00 -25.15 -10.98
C LYS A 92 -26.22 -24.31 -11.98
N GLY A 93 -25.28 -23.51 -11.53
CA GLY A 93 -24.55 -22.53 -12.34
C GLY A 93 -25.40 -21.33 -12.77
N GLU A 94 -26.47 -21.03 -12.03
CA GLU A 94 -27.39 -19.93 -12.28
C GLU A 94 -26.99 -18.65 -11.52
N ILE A 95 -26.21 -18.78 -10.44
CA ILE A 95 -25.70 -17.70 -9.60
C ILE A 95 -24.17 -17.81 -9.54
N VAL A 96 -23.49 -16.69 -9.71
CA VAL A 96 -22.03 -16.60 -9.59
C VAL A 96 -21.63 -15.47 -8.68
N VAL A 97 -20.50 -15.68 -7.97
CA VAL A 97 -19.97 -14.75 -6.96
C VAL A 97 -18.48 -14.54 -7.17
N VAL A 98 -18.04 -13.30 -7.05
CA VAL A 98 -16.64 -12.95 -6.82
C VAL A 98 -16.50 -12.32 -5.44
N HIS A 99 -15.38 -12.59 -4.78
CA HIS A 99 -15.17 -12.25 -3.38
C HIS A 99 -13.72 -11.82 -3.12
N ASN A 100 -13.55 -10.71 -2.42
CA ASN A 100 -12.32 -10.30 -1.77
C ASN A 100 -12.50 -10.40 -0.26
N GLY A 101 -11.61 -11.06 0.44
CA GLY A 101 -11.69 -11.22 1.88
C GLY A 101 -11.54 -12.66 2.35
N ILE A 102 -12.00 -12.94 3.56
CA ILE A 102 -12.02 -14.29 4.16
C ILE A 102 -13.34 -14.48 4.89
N ILE A 103 -14.00 -15.61 4.65
CA ILE A 103 -15.18 -16.04 5.40
C ILE A 103 -14.74 -16.97 6.53
N GLU A 104 -14.62 -16.43 7.73
CA GLU A 104 -14.05 -17.12 8.89
C GLU A 104 -14.85 -18.38 9.30
N ASN A 105 -16.17 -18.34 9.16
CA ASN A 105 -17.06 -19.43 9.52
C ASN A 105 -17.40 -20.37 8.35
N TYR A 106 -16.60 -20.34 7.25
CA TYR A 106 -16.94 -21.09 6.04
C TYR A 106 -17.06 -22.61 6.25
N LEU A 107 -16.24 -23.21 7.14
CA LEU A 107 -16.29 -24.65 7.40
C LEU A 107 -17.64 -25.09 7.95
N SER A 108 -18.16 -24.40 8.97
CA SER A 108 -19.46 -24.73 9.57
C SER A 108 -20.63 -24.47 8.62
N LEU A 109 -20.51 -23.43 7.78
CA LEU A 109 -21.50 -23.17 6.73
C LEU A 109 -21.47 -24.24 5.66
N LYS A 110 -20.29 -24.68 5.22
CA LYS A 110 -20.10 -25.76 4.24
C LYS A 110 -20.71 -27.06 4.73
N GLU A 111 -20.44 -27.47 5.97
CA GLU A 111 -21.04 -28.68 6.56
C GLU A 111 -22.56 -28.59 6.60
N THR A 112 -23.12 -27.47 6.99
CA THR A 112 -24.57 -27.23 7.01
C THR A 112 -25.18 -27.37 5.62
N LEU A 113 -24.61 -26.70 4.62
CA LEU A 113 -25.10 -26.68 3.25
C LEU A 113 -24.97 -28.05 2.58
N ILE A 114 -23.89 -28.80 2.85
CA ILE A 114 -23.77 -30.22 2.40
C ILE A 114 -24.90 -31.07 2.99
N GLY A 115 -25.20 -30.90 4.28
CA GLY A 115 -26.30 -31.56 4.93
C GLY A 115 -27.68 -31.23 4.33
N GLU A 116 -27.82 -30.09 3.70
CA GLU A 116 -29.02 -29.61 2.98
C GLU A 116 -29.03 -30.04 1.49
N GLY A 117 -27.98 -30.72 1.01
CA GLY A 117 -27.90 -31.26 -0.35
C GLY A 117 -27.15 -30.40 -1.36
N HIS A 118 -26.44 -29.36 -0.92
CA HIS A 118 -25.55 -28.57 -1.80
C HIS A 118 -24.26 -29.34 -2.10
N HIS A 119 -23.75 -29.20 -3.33
CA HIS A 119 -22.54 -29.87 -3.80
C HIS A 119 -21.41 -28.87 -4.01
N PHE A 120 -20.33 -29.04 -3.26
CA PHE A 120 -19.13 -28.22 -3.34
C PHE A 120 -18.08 -28.85 -4.25
N ILE A 121 -17.45 -28.03 -5.08
CA ILE A 121 -16.44 -28.47 -6.06
C ILE A 121 -15.06 -27.82 -5.80
N THR A 122 -15.00 -26.75 -5.00
CA THR A 122 -13.74 -26.03 -4.76
C THR A 122 -13.26 -26.14 -3.31
N GLU A 123 -11.99 -25.76 -3.12
CA GLU A 123 -11.37 -25.70 -1.79
C GLU A 123 -11.48 -24.29 -1.16
N THR A 124 -12.19 -23.36 -1.80
CA THR A 124 -12.23 -21.96 -1.37
C THR A 124 -13.31 -21.74 -0.30
N ASP A 125 -13.10 -20.73 0.52
CA ASP A 125 -14.10 -20.21 1.45
C ASP A 125 -15.25 -19.49 0.72
N THR A 126 -15.04 -19.05 -0.50
CA THR A 126 -15.99 -18.24 -1.28
C THR A 126 -17.19 -19.04 -1.77
N GLU A 127 -17.04 -20.32 -2.08
CA GLU A 127 -18.10 -21.14 -2.67
C GLU A 127 -19.34 -21.22 -1.76
N VAL A 128 -19.16 -21.16 -0.42
CA VAL A 128 -20.31 -21.15 0.52
C VAL A 128 -21.26 -19.98 0.26
N ILE A 129 -20.75 -18.85 -0.28
CA ILE A 129 -21.55 -17.66 -0.55
C ILE A 129 -22.52 -17.93 -1.71
N ALA A 130 -22.03 -18.55 -2.80
CA ALA A 130 -22.87 -18.89 -3.94
C ALA A 130 -24.04 -19.81 -3.53
N HIS A 131 -23.76 -20.83 -2.70
CA HIS A 131 -24.77 -21.74 -2.18
C HIS A 131 -25.72 -21.08 -1.16
N LEU A 132 -25.25 -20.17 -0.33
CA LEU A 132 -26.12 -19.38 0.55
C LEU A 132 -27.09 -18.50 -0.25
N VAL A 133 -26.59 -17.82 -1.29
CA VAL A 133 -27.43 -16.99 -2.18
C VAL A 133 -28.45 -17.88 -2.90
N GLU A 134 -28.07 -19.05 -3.42
CA GLU A 134 -28.98 -20.06 -4.01
C GLU A 134 -30.09 -20.44 -3.03
N LYS A 135 -29.71 -20.79 -1.79
CA LYS A 135 -30.67 -21.20 -0.74
C LYS A 135 -31.69 -20.09 -0.42
N TYR A 136 -31.27 -18.85 -0.39
CA TYR A 136 -32.14 -17.72 -0.02
C TYR A 136 -32.83 -17.05 -1.22
N PHE A 137 -32.48 -17.42 -2.45
CA PHE A 137 -33.10 -16.83 -3.63
C PHE A 137 -34.56 -17.21 -3.75
N LYS A 138 -35.44 -16.23 -3.72
CA LYS A 138 -36.91 -16.36 -3.88
C LYS A 138 -37.47 -15.33 -4.87
N GLY A 139 -36.70 -15.05 -5.94
CA GLY A 139 -37.10 -14.11 -6.98
C GLY A 139 -36.52 -12.69 -6.81
N SER A 140 -35.66 -12.45 -5.78
CA SER A 140 -34.92 -11.20 -5.61
C SER A 140 -33.49 -11.50 -5.20
N LEU A 141 -32.53 -11.10 -6.05
CA LEU A 141 -31.11 -11.33 -5.83
C LEU A 141 -30.58 -10.49 -4.66
N GLU A 142 -31.02 -9.24 -4.56
CA GLU A 142 -30.63 -8.34 -3.46
C GLU A 142 -31.09 -8.88 -2.09
N GLU A 143 -32.31 -9.42 -2.00
CA GLU A 143 -32.81 -10.03 -0.75
C GLU A 143 -32.05 -11.32 -0.42
N ALA A 144 -31.70 -12.12 -1.43
CA ALA A 144 -30.94 -13.34 -1.24
C ALA A 144 -29.51 -13.03 -0.74
N VAL A 145 -28.87 -12.01 -1.33
CA VAL A 145 -27.55 -11.53 -0.88
C VAL A 145 -27.63 -10.99 0.55
N GLN A 146 -28.62 -10.17 0.87
CA GLN A 146 -28.80 -9.66 2.22
C GLN A 146 -28.92 -10.78 3.25
N LYS A 147 -29.77 -11.80 2.99
CA LYS A 147 -29.93 -12.95 3.91
C LYS A 147 -28.68 -13.82 4.00
N ALA A 148 -27.95 -13.96 2.90
CA ALA A 148 -26.68 -14.67 2.89
C ALA A 148 -25.64 -13.97 3.77
N THR A 149 -25.53 -12.65 3.66
CA THR A 149 -24.56 -11.85 4.45
C THR A 149 -24.83 -11.87 5.95
N GLU A 150 -26.08 -12.03 6.39
CA GLU A 150 -26.45 -12.22 7.80
C GLU A 150 -25.83 -13.50 8.42
N LYS A 151 -25.41 -14.47 7.60
CA LYS A 151 -24.83 -15.72 8.04
C LYS A 151 -23.30 -15.74 7.99
N LEU A 152 -22.71 -14.77 7.30
CA LEU A 152 -21.26 -14.68 7.12
C LEU A 152 -20.60 -14.04 8.33
N SER A 153 -19.44 -14.56 8.71
CA SER A 153 -18.51 -13.95 9.67
C SER A 153 -17.18 -13.71 8.97
N GLY A 154 -16.56 -12.56 9.25
CA GLY A 154 -15.29 -12.16 8.64
C GLY A 154 -15.43 -10.91 7.76
N ASN A 155 -14.36 -10.61 7.02
CA ASN A 155 -14.29 -9.46 6.13
C ASN A 155 -14.52 -9.90 4.69
N TYR A 156 -15.41 -9.21 3.97
CA TYR A 156 -15.75 -9.55 2.59
C TYR A 156 -16.14 -8.34 1.75
N ALA A 157 -15.80 -8.37 0.48
CA ALA A 157 -16.39 -7.58 -0.59
C ALA A 157 -16.93 -8.55 -1.63
N LEU A 158 -18.23 -8.53 -1.86
CA LEU A 158 -18.96 -9.49 -2.69
C LEU A 158 -19.56 -8.78 -3.89
N VAL A 159 -19.46 -9.43 -5.06
CA VAL A 159 -20.24 -9.04 -6.23
C VAL A 159 -20.90 -10.30 -6.80
N VAL A 160 -22.21 -10.23 -6.96
CA VAL A 160 -23.08 -11.36 -7.31
C VAL A 160 -23.83 -11.06 -8.59
N LEU A 161 -23.91 -12.06 -9.45
CA LEU A 161 -24.59 -12.03 -10.73
C LEU A 161 -25.43 -13.29 -10.90
N SER A 162 -26.62 -13.17 -11.52
CA SER A 162 -27.52 -14.32 -11.76
C SER A 162 -28.16 -14.26 -13.15
N VAL A 163 -28.40 -15.42 -13.75
CA VAL A 163 -29.25 -15.55 -14.94
C VAL A 163 -30.74 -15.55 -14.63
N LEU A 164 -31.09 -15.71 -13.36
CA LEU A 164 -32.49 -15.71 -12.90
C LEU A 164 -33.07 -14.28 -12.81
N GLU A 165 -32.21 -13.27 -12.69
CA GLU A 165 -32.56 -11.83 -12.78
C GLU A 165 -31.58 -11.13 -13.71
N LEU A 166 -31.93 -11.04 -14.98
CA LEU A 166 -31.10 -10.45 -16.03
C LEU A 166 -30.84 -8.96 -15.83
N ASN A 167 -29.72 -8.50 -16.32
CA ASN A 167 -29.31 -7.09 -16.26
C ASN A 167 -29.24 -6.53 -14.83
N LYS A 168 -28.88 -7.35 -13.86
CA LYS A 168 -28.72 -6.95 -12.47
C LYS A 168 -27.40 -7.48 -11.92
N ILE A 169 -26.67 -6.62 -11.21
CA ILE A 169 -25.49 -6.97 -10.42
C ILE A 169 -25.72 -6.45 -8.99
N VAL A 170 -25.46 -7.28 -8.00
CA VAL A 170 -25.56 -6.90 -6.58
C VAL A 170 -24.19 -6.92 -5.94
N ALA A 171 -23.86 -5.87 -5.20
CA ALA A 171 -22.60 -5.75 -4.48
C ALA A 171 -22.81 -5.33 -3.03
N THR A 172 -21.97 -5.87 -2.14
CA THR A 172 -21.96 -5.50 -0.72
C THR A 172 -20.59 -5.71 -0.12
N ARG A 173 -20.31 -5.08 1.04
CA ARG A 173 -19.01 -5.20 1.69
C ARG A 173 -19.06 -5.06 3.21
N ILE A 174 -18.10 -5.71 3.86
CA ILE A 174 -17.60 -5.45 5.22
C ILE A 174 -16.07 -5.59 5.16
N GLY A 175 -15.31 -4.53 5.43
CA GLY A 175 -13.84 -4.49 5.32
C GLY A 175 -13.35 -4.09 3.93
N PRO A 176 -13.00 -5.02 3.01
CA PRO A 176 -12.42 -4.67 1.71
C PRO A 176 -13.28 -3.70 0.89
N PRO A 177 -12.66 -2.76 0.12
CA PRO A 177 -13.41 -1.72 -0.57
C PRO A 177 -14.19 -2.24 -1.78
N ILE A 178 -15.36 -1.62 -2.02
CA ILE A 178 -16.09 -1.62 -3.28
C ILE A 178 -16.37 -0.18 -3.69
N ILE A 179 -16.07 0.12 -4.93
CA ILE A 179 -16.24 1.40 -5.57
C ILE A 179 -17.22 1.22 -6.74
N ILE A 180 -18.18 2.12 -6.86
CA ILE A 180 -19.12 2.15 -7.98
C ILE A 180 -18.78 3.38 -8.82
N GLY A 181 -18.49 3.16 -10.10
CA GLY A 181 -18.25 4.22 -11.08
C GLY A 181 -19.47 4.40 -11.97
N MET A 182 -19.84 5.65 -12.23
CA MET A 182 -20.96 5.98 -13.11
C MET A 182 -20.48 6.76 -14.34
N ALA A 183 -20.89 6.31 -15.52
CA ALA A 183 -20.71 7.01 -16.77
C ALA A 183 -22.02 6.98 -17.56
N GLU A 184 -22.11 7.72 -18.69
CA GLU A 184 -23.31 7.79 -19.51
C GLU A 184 -23.68 6.43 -20.08
N GLY A 185 -24.77 5.84 -19.59
CA GLY A 185 -25.25 4.52 -20.01
C GLY A 185 -24.41 3.31 -19.52
N GLU A 186 -23.43 3.55 -18.66
CA GLU A 186 -22.51 2.51 -18.18
C GLU A 186 -22.34 2.62 -16.65
N THR A 187 -22.29 1.48 -15.98
CA THR A 187 -22.01 1.42 -14.54
C THR A 187 -20.94 0.35 -14.27
N PHE A 188 -20.01 0.70 -13.41
CA PHE A 188 -18.87 -0.12 -13.06
C PHE A 188 -18.87 -0.43 -11.56
N ILE A 189 -18.39 -1.60 -11.20
CA ILE A 189 -18.00 -1.96 -9.85
C ILE A 189 -16.51 -2.25 -9.89
N ALA A 190 -15.75 -1.77 -8.92
CA ALA A 190 -14.33 -2.07 -8.81
C ALA A 190 -13.91 -2.17 -7.34
N SER A 191 -12.89 -2.97 -7.08
CA SER A 191 -12.23 -2.97 -5.77
C SER A 191 -11.16 -1.89 -5.63
N ASP A 192 -10.79 -1.20 -6.73
CA ASP A 192 -9.86 -0.07 -6.71
C ASP A 192 -10.11 0.89 -7.88
N ILE A 193 -9.78 2.16 -7.66
CA ILE A 193 -9.98 3.26 -8.61
C ILE A 193 -9.30 3.04 -9.97
N PRO A 194 -8.04 2.57 -10.05
CA PRO A 194 -7.35 2.39 -11.32
C PRO A 194 -8.11 1.55 -12.34
N ALA A 195 -8.93 0.58 -11.89
CA ALA A 195 -9.70 -0.29 -12.78
C ALA A 195 -10.70 0.46 -13.68
N ILE A 196 -11.24 1.58 -13.19
CA ILE A 196 -12.35 2.30 -13.84
C ILE A 196 -11.99 3.75 -14.20
N LEU A 197 -10.79 4.22 -13.84
CA LEU A 197 -10.37 5.61 -13.97
C LEU A 197 -10.42 6.15 -15.42
N ASN A 198 -10.22 5.29 -16.41
CA ASN A 198 -10.33 5.66 -17.83
C ASN A 198 -11.77 5.83 -18.31
N SER A 199 -12.72 5.21 -17.60
CA SER A 199 -14.15 5.25 -17.96
C SER A 199 -14.89 6.34 -17.20
N THR A 200 -14.56 6.58 -15.95
CA THR A 200 -15.20 7.62 -15.12
C THR A 200 -14.29 8.07 -13.98
N ARG A 201 -14.45 9.34 -13.61
CA ARG A 201 -13.84 9.93 -12.42
C ARG A 201 -14.84 10.16 -11.27
N ASP A 202 -16.12 10.00 -11.55
CA ASP A 202 -17.18 10.17 -10.56
C ASP A 202 -17.48 8.80 -9.96
N VAL A 203 -17.16 8.65 -8.68
CA VAL A 203 -17.20 7.36 -7.97
C VAL A 203 -17.97 7.47 -6.66
N ILE A 204 -18.56 6.37 -6.24
CA ILE A 204 -19.24 6.21 -4.97
C ILE A 204 -18.49 5.09 -4.22
N PHE A 205 -18.02 5.37 -3.02
CA PHE A 205 -17.48 4.36 -2.12
C PHE A 205 -18.64 3.73 -1.35
N LEU A 206 -18.85 2.43 -1.52
CA LEU A 206 -19.87 1.70 -0.78
C LEU A 206 -19.48 1.63 0.70
N GLU A 207 -20.38 1.97 1.61
CA GLU A 207 -20.14 1.91 3.05
C GLU A 207 -20.30 0.47 3.59
N GLU A 208 -19.84 0.21 4.82
CA GLU A 208 -19.96 -1.12 5.44
C GLU A 208 -21.43 -1.53 5.63
N GLY A 209 -21.76 -2.74 5.18
CA GLY A 209 -23.10 -3.28 5.29
C GLY A 209 -24.11 -2.69 4.30
N GLU A 210 -23.71 -1.76 3.43
CA GLU A 210 -24.58 -1.31 2.33
C GLU A 210 -24.65 -2.38 1.23
N ILE A 211 -25.78 -2.44 0.57
CA ILE A 211 -26.05 -3.28 -0.60
C ILE A 211 -26.33 -2.37 -1.79
N ALA A 212 -25.51 -2.47 -2.82
CA ALA A 212 -25.70 -1.76 -4.07
C ALA A 212 -26.31 -2.73 -5.10
N THR A 213 -27.43 -2.30 -5.69
CA THR A 213 -28.09 -3.01 -6.80
C THR A 213 -27.95 -2.15 -8.04
N LEU A 214 -27.25 -2.69 -9.04
CA LEU A 214 -26.98 -2.05 -10.32
C LEU A 214 -27.85 -2.67 -11.40
N ALA A 215 -28.49 -1.81 -12.19
CA ALA A 215 -29.21 -2.19 -13.40
C ALA A 215 -28.94 -1.12 -14.49
N PRO A 216 -29.23 -1.38 -15.79
CA PRO A 216 -28.98 -0.41 -16.84
C PRO A 216 -29.57 0.95 -16.53
N GLY A 217 -28.71 1.98 -16.40
CA GLY A 217 -29.12 3.36 -16.10
C GLY A 217 -29.65 3.61 -14.70
N SER A 218 -29.56 2.63 -13.77
CA SER A 218 -30.00 2.81 -12.40
C SER A 218 -29.06 2.19 -11.36
N LEU A 219 -28.90 2.91 -10.26
CA LEU A 219 -28.19 2.48 -9.06
C LEU A 219 -29.10 2.67 -7.85
N ARG A 220 -29.28 1.64 -7.06
CA ARG A 220 -29.95 1.70 -5.77
C ARG A 220 -29.00 1.22 -4.69
N ILE A 221 -28.83 2.00 -3.63
CA ILE A 221 -28.07 1.62 -2.45
C ILE A 221 -29.02 1.52 -1.27
N THR A 222 -28.92 0.44 -0.52
CA THR A 222 -29.69 0.23 0.72
C THR A 222 -28.74 -0.12 1.85
N ASN A 223 -29.08 0.29 3.07
CA ASN A 223 -28.37 -0.14 4.26
C ASN A 223 -28.77 -1.58 4.65
N SER A 224 -28.12 -2.13 5.69
CA SER A 224 -28.41 -3.48 6.21
C SER A 224 -29.86 -3.68 6.67
N GLN A 225 -30.64 -2.62 6.85
CA GLN A 225 -32.06 -2.65 7.22
C GLN A 225 -32.99 -2.52 5.99
N GLY A 226 -32.43 -2.47 4.78
CA GLY A 226 -33.18 -2.31 3.53
C GLY A 226 -33.67 -0.89 3.25
N GLN A 227 -33.26 0.10 4.03
CA GLN A 227 -33.61 1.50 3.82
C GLN A 227 -32.71 2.10 2.74
N SER A 228 -33.28 2.94 1.87
CA SER A 228 -32.51 3.62 0.80
C SER A 228 -31.47 4.57 1.39
N SER A 229 -30.24 4.47 0.91
CA SER A 229 -29.11 5.36 1.21
C SER A 229 -28.86 6.28 0.02
N GLU A 230 -28.63 7.56 0.26
CA GLU A 230 -28.27 8.50 -0.81
C GLU A 230 -26.78 8.34 -1.17
N PRO A 231 -26.44 8.05 -2.45
CA PRO A 231 -25.06 7.86 -2.87
C PRO A 231 -24.25 9.17 -2.79
N LYS A 232 -23.10 9.13 -2.13
CA LYS A 232 -22.15 10.25 -2.07
C LYS A 232 -21.15 10.14 -3.21
N VAL A 233 -21.39 10.89 -4.28
CA VAL A 233 -20.47 10.92 -5.42
C VAL A 233 -19.21 11.72 -5.05
N GLN A 234 -18.05 11.12 -5.28
CA GLN A 234 -16.73 11.77 -5.15
C GLN A 234 -16.06 11.83 -6.51
N ARG A 235 -15.47 12.99 -6.84
CA ARG A 235 -14.68 13.14 -8.07
C ARG A 235 -13.22 12.88 -7.80
N ILE A 236 -12.65 11.93 -8.53
CA ILE A 236 -11.23 11.56 -8.46
C ILE A 236 -10.42 12.46 -9.39
N ASN A 237 -9.45 13.15 -8.83
CA ASN A 237 -8.60 14.10 -9.56
C ASN A 237 -7.30 13.47 -10.12
N TRP A 238 -7.16 12.15 -10.06
CA TRP A 238 -5.99 11.47 -10.62
C TRP A 238 -5.99 11.55 -12.15
N ASP A 239 -4.81 11.78 -12.72
CA ASP A 239 -4.60 11.68 -14.16
C ASP A 239 -4.44 10.19 -14.55
N PRO A 240 -5.28 9.64 -15.44
CA PRO A 240 -5.15 8.26 -15.90
C PRO A 240 -3.77 7.93 -16.47
N VAL A 241 -3.11 8.89 -17.13
CA VAL A 241 -1.76 8.72 -17.69
C VAL A 241 -0.73 8.40 -16.61
N LEU A 242 -0.94 8.84 -15.36
CA LEU A 242 -0.06 8.52 -14.24
C LEU A 242 -0.12 7.04 -13.83
N ALA A 243 -1.17 6.33 -14.21
CA ALA A 243 -1.31 4.89 -13.97
C ALA A 243 -0.71 4.03 -15.09
N GLU A 244 -0.02 4.62 -16.06
CA GLU A 244 0.67 3.92 -17.16
C GLU A 244 2.18 3.90 -16.94
N LYS A 245 2.90 2.94 -17.56
CA LYS A 245 4.37 2.82 -17.40
C LYS A 245 5.15 3.98 -17.99
N GLY A 246 4.58 4.73 -18.95
CA GLY A 246 5.17 5.93 -19.50
C GLY A 246 6.57 5.73 -20.13
N GLY A 247 6.83 4.58 -20.75
CA GLY A 247 8.12 4.24 -21.38
C GLY A 247 9.14 3.57 -20.44
N TYR A 248 8.88 3.48 -19.15
CA TYR A 248 9.73 2.75 -18.21
C TYR A 248 9.51 1.23 -18.34
N LYS A 249 10.56 0.45 -18.07
CA LYS A 249 10.50 -1.01 -18.09
C LYS A 249 9.53 -1.56 -17.05
N HIS A 250 9.54 -0.98 -15.83
CA HIS A 250 8.72 -1.39 -14.69
C HIS A 250 8.05 -0.18 -14.03
N PHE A 251 6.90 -0.38 -13.37
CA PHE A 251 6.25 0.65 -12.56
C PHE A 251 7.15 1.14 -11.43
N MET A 252 7.82 0.23 -10.72
CA MET A 252 8.73 0.61 -9.64
C MET A 252 9.80 1.60 -10.11
N LEU A 253 10.42 1.39 -11.28
CA LEU A 253 11.41 2.34 -11.81
C LEU A 253 10.78 3.70 -12.08
N LYS A 254 9.63 3.74 -12.74
CA LYS A 254 8.87 4.97 -12.98
C LYS A 254 8.60 5.70 -11.66
N GLU A 255 8.11 4.98 -10.65
CA GLU A 255 7.74 5.54 -9.34
C GLU A 255 8.95 6.06 -8.56
N ILE A 256 10.15 5.45 -8.73
CA ILE A 256 11.41 6.00 -8.23
C ILE A 256 11.71 7.35 -8.90
N PHE A 257 11.52 7.46 -10.24
CA PHE A 257 11.73 8.71 -10.97
C PHE A 257 10.65 9.77 -10.73
N GLU A 258 9.49 9.40 -10.26
CA GLU A 258 8.41 10.33 -9.89
C GLU A 258 8.60 10.99 -8.52
N GLN A 259 9.54 10.54 -7.69
CA GLN A 259 9.73 11.05 -6.32
C GLN A 259 9.95 12.57 -6.24
N PRO A 260 10.74 13.23 -7.12
CA PRO A 260 10.87 14.70 -7.09
C PRO A 260 9.53 15.40 -7.22
N ARG A 261 8.69 14.95 -8.15
CA ARG A 261 7.34 15.48 -8.36
C ARG A 261 6.43 15.17 -7.16
N ALA A 262 6.42 13.93 -6.69
CA ALA A 262 5.58 13.51 -5.57
C ALA A 262 5.85 14.34 -4.31
N ILE A 263 7.12 14.64 -4.01
CA ILE A 263 7.51 15.52 -2.90
C ILE A 263 7.04 16.96 -3.12
N LYS A 264 7.15 17.48 -4.35
CA LYS A 264 6.60 18.82 -4.69
C LYS A 264 5.09 18.85 -4.45
N ASP A 265 4.36 17.83 -4.92
CA ASP A 265 2.90 17.74 -4.76
C ASP A 265 2.49 17.59 -3.28
N THR A 266 3.29 16.89 -2.46
CA THR A 266 3.11 16.79 -1.00
C THR A 266 3.27 18.15 -0.30
N THR A 267 4.11 19.04 -0.81
CA THR A 267 4.55 20.27 -0.10
C THR A 267 3.87 21.54 -0.61
N ILE A 268 3.48 21.61 -1.88
CA ILE A 268 3.14 22.86 -2.59
C ILE A 268 2.04 23.70 -1.93
N SER A 269 1.01 23.07 -1.40
CA SER A 269 -0.12 23.75 -0.73
C SER A 269 0.06 23.90 0.79
N ARG A 270 1.15 23.38 1.35
CA ARG A 270 1.35 23.22 2.80
C ARG A 270 2.45 24.08 3.37
N VAL A 271 3.28 24.68 2.53
CA VAL A 271 4.38 25.52 3.00
C VAL A 271 4.23 26.94 2.48
N SER A 272 4.35 27.92 3.38
CA SER A 272 4.46 29.32 3.03
C SER A 272 5.93 29.75 3.19
N ARG A 273 6.61 29.92 2.06
CA ARG A 273 8.01 30.37 2.05
C ARG A 273 8.17 31.77 2.64
N ASP A 274 7.20 32.65 2.37
CA ASP A 274 7.24 34.03 2.84
C ASP A 274 7.14 34.14 4.38
N THR A 275 6.34 33.25 4.99
CA THR A 275 6.06 33.28 6.43
C THR A 275 6.82 32.21 7.22
N GLY A 276 7.52 31.28 6.57
CA GLY A 276 8.19 30.16 7.25
C GLY A 276 7.23 29.25 8.03
N ARG A 277 5.96 29.16 7.59
CA ARG A 277 4.91 28.36 8.26
C ARG A 277 4.51 27.15 7.44
N VAL A 278 4.21 26.07 8.15
CA VAL A 278 3.52 24.90 7.61
C VAL A 278 2.03 25.06 7.91
N ILE A 279 1.20 24.84 6.90
CA ILE A 279 -0.27 24.98 6.94
C ILE A 279 -0.85 23.59 6.68
N LEU A 280 -1.61 23.03 7.61
CA LEU A 280 -2.24 21.72 7.53
C LEU A 280 -3.75 21.82 7.83
N ASP A 281 -4.41 22.80 7.20
CA ASP A 281 -5.85 23.11 7.43
C ASP A 281 -6.76 21.92 7.08
N GLU A 282 -6.32 21.03 6.20
CA GLU A 282 -7.04 19.81 5.84
C GLU A 282 -7.27 18.85 7.00
N MET A 283 -6.44 18.92 8.06
CA MET A 283 -6.57 18.04 9.23
C MET A 283 -7.80 18.36 10.09
N LYS A 284 -8.45 19.51 9.90
CA LYS A 284 -9.68 19.91 10.63
C LYS A 284 -9.60 19.80 12.17
N MET A 285 -8.41 19.73 12.74
CA MET A 285 -8.14 19.81 14.17
C MET A 285 -7.78 21.23 14.57
N THR A 286 -8.17 21.63 15.77
CA THR A 286 -7.88 22.97 16.28
C THR A 286 -6.47 23.08 16.85
N GLU A 287 -5.90 24.30 16.88
CA GLU A 287 -4.61 24.56 17.55
C GLU A 287 -4.62 24.09 19.01
N LYS A 288 -5.76 24.23 19.71
CA LYS A 288 -5.95 23.75 21.08
C LYS A 288 -5.74 22.25 21.21
N ASP A 289 -6.23 21.47 20.24
CA ASP A 289 -6.05 20.02 20.24
C ASP A 289 -4.57 19.65 20.20
N PHE A 290 -3.79 20.32 19.33
CA PHE A 290 -2.35 20.08 19.24
C PHE A 290 -1.57 20.59 20.47
N LEU A 291 -2.00 21.68 21.09
CA LEU A 291 -1.39 22.19 22.30
C LEU A 291 -1.52 21.23 23.49
N GLN A 292 -2.59 20.42 23.53
CA GLN A 292 -2.83 19.44 24.59
C GLN A 292 -2.03 18.14 24.42
N VAL A 293 -1.47 17.86 23.24
CA VAL A 293 -0.72 16.63 22.97
C VAL A 293 0.54 16.56 23.84
N GLU A 294 0.67 15.52 24.65
CA GLU A 294 1.82 15.26 25.52
C GLU A 294 2.65 14.07 25.06
N GLN A 295 2.04 13.15 24.31
CA GLN A 295 2.68 11.96 23.74
C GLN A 295 2.11 11.66 22.36
N ILE A 296 2.93 11.11 21.47
CA ILE A 296 2.50 10.63 20.16
C ILE A 296 2.80 9.13 20.03
N ARG A 297 1.87 8.40 19.42
CA ARG A 297 2.08 7.03 18.96
C ARG A 297 1.95 6.97 17.46
N LEU A 298 2.96 6.40 16.81
CA LEU A 298 2.97 6.13 15.38
C LEU A 298 2.73 4.63 15.18
N ILE A 299 1.66 4.28 14.46
CA ILE A 299 1.28 2.88 14.23
C ILE A 299 1.24 2.62 12.74
N ALA A 300 1.95 1.60 12.28
CA ALA A 300 2.08 1.27 10.87
C ALA A 300 2.53 -0.20 10.67
N CYS A 301 2.59 -0.62 9.41
CA CYS A 301 3.11 -1.92 8.99
C CYS A 301 4.15 -1.75 7.88
N GLY A 302 5.15 -2.65 7.81
CA GLY A 302 6.14 -2.71 6.73
C GLY A 302 6.89 -1.40 6.51
N THR A 303 6.99 -0.98 5.26
CA THR A 303 7.66 0.27 4.83
C THR A 303 7.14 1.50 5.60
N SER A 304 5.83 1.59 5.85
CA SER A 304 5.24 2.70 6.63
C SER A 304 5.68 2.69 8.10
N TRP A 305 6.00 1.52 8.66
CA TRP A 305 6.59 1.43 10.01
C TRP A 305 8.02 1.97 10.02
N HIS A 306 8.83 1.74 8.97
CA HIS A 306 10.15 2.37 8.84
C HIS A 306 10.03 3.89 8.73
N ALA A 307 9.02 4.40 8.01
CA ALA A 307 8.72 5.84 7.98
C ALA A 307 8.36 6.37 9.38
N ALA A 308 7.55 5.62 10.15
CA ALA A 308 7.22 5.95 11.53
C ALA A 308 8.45 6.05 12.43
N LEU A 309 9.39 5.11 12.30
CA LEU A 309 10.67 5.16 13.06
C LEU A 309 11.48 6.42 12.74
N ALA A 310 11.60 6.81 11.46
CA ALA A 310 12.25 8.05 11.07
C ALA A 310 11.47 9.28 11.57
N GLY A 311 10.14 9.25 11.47
CA GLY A 311 9.23 10.27 11.98
C GLY A 311 9.35 10.52 13.48
N LYS A 312 9.64 9.47 14.26
CA LYS A 312 9.95 9.61 15.69
C LYS A 312 11.11 10.58 15.92
N PHE A 313 12.22 10.40 15.23
CA PHE A 313 13.38 11.31 15.35
C PHE A 313 13.01 12.75 14.96
N MET A 314 12.22 12.91 13.89
CA MET A 314 11.78 14.23 13.42
C MET A 314 10.91 14.94 14.47
N ILE A 315 9.89 14.25 14.99
CA ILE A 315 8.95 14.83 15.97
C ILE A 315 9.64 15.10 17.30
N GLU A 316 10.41 14.16 17.83
CA GLU A 316 11.15 14.35 19.09
C GLU A 316 12.17 15.51 19.01
N LYS A 317 12.82 15.67 17.84
CA LYS A 317 13.77 16.76 17.62
C LYS A 317 13.08 18.12 17.51
N LEU A 318 12.02 18.21 16.71
CA LEU A 318 11.39 19.48 16.32
C LEU A 318 10.27 19.91 17.26
N ALA A 319 9.50 18.98 17.83
CA ALA A 319 8.38 19.31 18.71
C ALA A 319 8.63 19.00 20.20
N ARG A 320 9.69 18.28 20.53
CA ARG A 320 10.06 17.87 21.90
C ARG A 320 8.96 17.11 22.63
N ILE A 321 8.20 16.30 21.86
CA ILE A 321 7.16 15.40 22.36
C ILE A 321 7.68 13.97 22.24
N PRO A 322 7.57 13.13 23.31
CA PRO A 322 7.97 11.73 23.25
C PRO A 322 7.11 10.96 22.26
N VAL A 323 7.74 10.08 21.48
CA VAL A 323 7.09 9.27 20.45
C VAL A 323 7.35 7.79 20.66
N GLU A 324 6.31 7.00 20.69
CA GLU A 324 6.36 5.54 20.60
C GLU A 324 6.00 5.10 19.18
N VAL A 325 6.64 4.03 18.69
CA VAL A 325 6.36 3.45 17.38
C VAL A 325 6.00 1.99 17.56
N ASP A 326 4.93 1.55 16.90
CA ASP A 326 4.43 0.19 17.05
C ASP A 326 3.99 -0.43 15.72
N TYR A 327 4.00 -1.75 15.66
CA TYR A 327 3.39 -2.49 14.56
C TYR A 327 1.87 -2.57 14.73
N GLY A 328 1.12 -2.34 13.64
CA GLY A 328 -0.34 -2.48 13.65
C GLY A 328 -0.79 -3.88 14.08
N SER A 329 -0.12 -4.92 13.58
CA SER A 329 -0.37 -6.33 13.91
C SER A 329 -0.26 -6.61 15.42
N GLU A 330 0.80 -6.10 16.06
CA GLU A 330 1.05 -6.35 17.48
C GLU A 330 0.20 -5.46 18.39
N TYR A 331 -0.03 -4.21 17.97
CA TYR A 331 -0.77 -3.23 18.73
C TYR A 331 -2.20 -3.67 19.04
N ARG A 332 -2.86 -4.31 18.06
CA ARG A 332 -4.26 -4.74 18.20
C ARG A 332 -4.49 -5.80 19.28
N TYR A 333 -3.51 -6.65 19.57
CA TYR A 333 -3.67 -7.79 20.49
C TYR A 333 -3.17 -7.54 21.91
N ARG A 334 -2.28 -6.60 22.12
CA ARG A 334 -1.61 -6.42 23.42
C ARG A 334 -2.39 -5.59 24.44
N GLN A 335 -3.63 -5.16 24.15
CA GLN A 335 -4.43 -4.30 25.04
C GLN A 335 -3.65 -3.03 25.46
N PRO A 336 -3.32 -2.12 24.53
CA PRO A 336 -2.39 -1.04 24.79
C PRO A 336 -2.90 -0.08 25.84
N ILE A 337 -2.01 0.34 26.75
CA ILE A 337 -2.29 1.45 27.67
C ILE A 337 -2.15 2.76 26.88
N VAL A 338 -3.20 3.55 26.81
CA VAL A 338 -3.22 4.84 26.12
C VAL A 338 -3.35 5.96 27.17
N PRO A 339 -2.24 6.65 27.50
CA PRO A 339 -2.29 7.78 28.44
C PRO A 339 -3.20 8.91 27.94
N PRO A 340 -3.74 9.74 28.84
CA PRO A 340 -4.42 10.99 28.47
C PRO A 340 -3.53 11.87 27.58
N ASN A 341 -4.16 12.69 26.74
CA ASN A 341 -3.45 13.61 25.82
C ASN A 341 -2.49 12.92 24.83
N THR A 342 -2.69 11.62 24.57
CA THR A 342 -1.99 10.90 23.52
C THR A 342 -2.65 11.16 22.16
N LEU A 343 -1.85 11.54 21.16
CA LEU A 343 -2.24 11.58 19.77
C LEU A 343 -1.73 10.32 19.07
N VAL A 344 -2.60 9.60 18.38
CA VAL A 344 -2.21 8.41 17.62
C VAL A 344 -2.20 8.74 16.14
N ILE A 345 -1.14 8.37 15.43
CA ILE A 345 -1.00 8.60 13.99
C ILE A 345 -0.83 7.26 13.28
N PHE A 346 -1.76 6.95 12.41
CA PHE A 346 -1.73 5.77 11.55
C PHE A 346 -1.10 6.14 10.21
N ILE A 347 -0.07 5.40 9.79
CA ILE A 347 0.64 5.66 8.54
C ILE A 347 0.44 4.46 7.61
N THR A 348 -0.07 4.72 6.42
CA THR A 348 -0.35 3.67 5.42
C THR A 348 -0.37 4.26 4.01
N GLN A 349 0.00 3.47 3.00
CA GLN A 349 -0.11 3.90 1.61
C GLN A 349 -1.55 3.73 1.11
N SER A 350 -2.12 2.53 1.25
CA SER A 350 -3.44 2.17 0.72
C SER A 350 -4.61 2.65 1.58
N GLY A 351 -4.40 2.75 2.90
CA GLY A 351 -5.46 2.99 3.86
C GLY A 351 -6.41 1.81 4.08
N GLU A 352 -6.03 0.63 3.58
CA GLU A 352 -6.86 -0.59 3.60
C GLU A 352 -6.16 -1.77 4.31
N THR A 353 -5.00 -1.54 4.95
CA THR A 353 -4.26 -2.60 5.65
C THR A 353 -5.05 -3.07 6.87
N ALA A 354 -5.39 -4.37 6.91
CA ALA A 354 -6.24 -4.96 7.94
C ALA A 354 -5.75 -4.69 9.37
N ASP A 355 -4.45 -4.91 9.62
CA ASP A 355 -3.86 -4.69 10.94
C ASP A 355 -3.88 -3.21 11.36
N THR A 356 -3.63 -2.30 10.42
CA THR A 356 -3.69 -0.86 10.70
C THR A 356 -5.11 -0.42 11.06
N LEU A 357 -6.11 -0.90 10.32
CA LEU A 357 -7.52 -0.62 10.60
C LEU A 357 -7.96 -1.22 11.93
N ALA A 358 -7.57 -2.45 12.23
CA ALA A 358 -7.89 -3.09 13.50
C ALA A 358 -7.27 -2.32 14.68
N ALA A 359 -6.00 -1.89 14.56
CA ALA A 359 -5.35 -1.05 15.57
C ALA A 359 -6.07 0.31 15.73
N GLN A 360 -6.56 0.91 14.65
CA GLN A 360 -7.34 2.16 14.70
C GLN A 360 -8.66 1.98 15.47
N ARG A 361 -9.35 0.87 15.25
CA ARG A 361 -10.59 0.55 15.98
C ARG A 361 -10.34 0.37 17.48
N VAL A 362 -9.21 -0.24 17.88
CA VAL A 362 -8.80 -0.33 19.28
C VAL A 362 -8.62 1.07 19.90
N ILE A 363 -8.03 2.02 19.17
CA ILE A 363 -7.84 3.40 19.65
C ILE A 363 -9.16 4.14 19.79
N LYS A 364 -10.11 3.96 18.88
CA LYS A 364 -11.46 4.56 19.00
C LYS A 364 -12.17 4.15 20.30
N LEU A 365 -12.04 2.88 20.69
CA LEU A 365 -12.61 2.39 21.96
C LEU A 365 -11.98 3.07 23.19
N ASN A 366 -10.76 3.57 23.09
CA ASN A 366 -10.04 4.30 24.14
C ASN A 366 -10.26 5.82 24.10
N SER A 367 -11.09 6.34 23.18
CA SER A 367 -11.42 7.77 23.01
C SER A 367 -10.19 8.68 22.79
N ALA A 368 -9.06 8.15 22.33
CA ALA A 368 -7.91 8.94 21.95
C ALA A 368 -8.08 9.50 20.53
N LYS A 369 -7.62 10.74 20.30
CA LYS A 369 -7.63 11.35 18.97
C LYS A 369 -6.64 10.66 18.04
N ASN A 370 -7.04 10.48 16.78
CA ASN A 370 -6.21 9.84 15.79
C ASN A 370 -6.16 10.61 14.46
N ILE A 371 -4.99 10.55 13.83
CA ILE A 371 -4.72 11.12 12.50
C ILE A 371 -4.33 9.98 11.57
N ALA A 372 -4.77 10.03 10.32
CA ALA A 372 -4.28 9.16 9.27
C ALA A 372 -3.33 9.93 8.34
N ILE A 373 -2.11 9.40 8.13
CA ILE A 373 -1.22 9.80 7.03
C ILE A 373 -1.39 8.74 5.93
N CYS A 374 -2.02 9.12 4.82
CA CYS A 374 -2.44 8.17 3.80
C CYS A 374 -2.32 8.74 2.39
N ASN A 375 -2.10 7.86 1.39
CA ASN A 375 -2.04 8.30 -0.01
C ASN A 375 -3.40 8.20 -0.73
N VAL A 376 -4.21 7.19 -0.40
CA VAL A 376 -5.48 6.94 -1.08
C VAL A 376 -6.60 7.72 -0.42
N VAL A 377 -7.21 8.64 -1.21
CA VAL A 377 -8.33 9.46 -0.76
C VAL A 377 -9.57 8.58 -0.57
N GLY A 378 -10.29 8.80 0.53
CA GLY A 378 -11.54 8.08 0.83
C GLY A 378 -11.36 6.62 1.28
N SER A 379 -10.12 6.18 1.54
CA SER A 379 -9.85 4.85 2.09
C SER A 379 -10.38 4.70 3.53
N MET A 380 -10.51 3.44 4.00
CA MET A 380 -11.10 3.13 5.30
C MET A 380 -10.40 3.86 6.46
N VAL A 381 -9.05 3.81 6.51
CA VAL A 381 -8.31 4.50 7.57
C VAL A 381 -8.63 6.01 7.60
N THR A 382 -8.85 6.64 6.44
CA THR A 382 -9.13 8.08 6.34
C THR A 382 -10.57 8.42 6.74
N ARG A 383 -11.52 7.53 6.48
CA ARG A 383 -12.92 7.69 6.90
C ARG A 383 -13.11 7.48 8.40
N GLU A 384 -12.27 6.63 8.99
CA GLU A 384 -12.31 6.32 10.42
C GLU A 384 -11.46 7.26 11.28
N ALA A 385 -10.60 8.09 10.70
CA ALA A 385 -9.75 9.04 11.41
C ALA A 385 -10.47 10.34 11.79
N ASP A 386 -10.04 10.96 12.91
CA ASP A 386 -10.51 12.30 13.31
C ASP A 386 -9.94 13.39 12.40
N ALA A 387 -8.75 13.15 11.83
CA ALA A 387 -8.08 14.03 10.88
C ALA A 387 -7.24 13.23 9.88
N VAL A 388 -7.00 13.82 8.70
CA VAL A 388 -6.25 13.17 7.63
C VAL A 388 -5.20 14.11 7.06
N LEU A 389 -4.01 13.57 6.83
CA LEU A 389 -2.92 14.21 6.09
C LEU A 389 -2.61 13.33 4.87
N TYR A 390 -3.05 13.76 3.69
CA TYR A 390 -2.80 13.02 2.45
C TYR A 390 -1.37 13.24 1.95
N THR A 391 -0.69 12.18 1.50
CA THR A 391 0.68 12.29 0.99
C THR A 391 0.77 12.83 -0.44
N HIS A 392 -0.31 12.76 -1.22
CA HIS A 392 -0.37 13.22 -2.62
C HIS A 392 0.72 12.62 -3.54
N ALA A 393 1.16 11.39 -3.26
CA ALA A 393 2.16 10.71 -4.08
C ALA A 393 1.64 10.30 -5.47
N GLY A 394 0.32 10.43 -5.71
CA GLY A 394 -0.33 9.87 -6.90
C GLY A 394 -0.46 8.33 -6.81
N PRO A 395 -0.95 7.67 -7.87
CA PRO A 395 -1.09 6.22 -7.88
C PRO A 395 0.28 5.54 -7.82
N GLU A 396 0.42 4.53 -6.96
CA GLU A 396 1.60 3.68 -6.82
C GLU A 396 1.18 2.23 -7.04
N ILE A 397 1.68 1.62 -8.12
CA ILE A 397 1.24 0.33 -8.67
C ILE A 397 2.24 -0.79 -8.35
N GLY A 398 3.54 -0.51 -8.43
CA GLY A 398 4.58 -1.46 -8.02
C GLY A 398 4.31 -1.98 -6.61
N VAL A 399 4.41 -3.31 -6.39
CA VAL A 399 4.11 -3.91 -5.08
C VAL A 399 5.02 -3.35 -4.01
N ALA A 400 6.32 -3.27 -4.26
CA ALA A 400 7.28 -2.64 -3.36
C ALA A 400 7.08 -1.12 -3.33
N ALA A 401 6.91 -0.54 -2.14
CA ALA A 401 6.70 0.89 -1.96
C ALA A 401 7.96 1.70 -2.29
N THR A 402 7.79 2.84 -2.96
CA THR A 402 8.87 3.76 -3.34
C THR A 402 8.52 5.21 -3.02
N LYS A 403 7.80 5.90 -3.90
CA LYS A 403 7.40 7.30 -3.72
C LYS A 403 6.45 7.52 -2.55
N SER A 404 5.64 6.50 -2.21
CA SER A 404 4.79 6.59 -1.02
C SER A 404 5.62 6.69 0.26
N PHE A 405 6.76 6.01 0.36
CA PHE A 405 7.65 6.10 1.50
C PHE A 405 8.27 7.49 1.65
N THR A 406 8.86 8.04 0.58
CA THR A 406 9.49 9.37 0.63
C THR A 406 8.46 10.48 0.88
N THR A 407 7.23 10.34 0.39
CA THR A 407 6.14 11.27 0.70
C THR A 407 5.58 11.09 2.12
N GLN A 408 5.61 9.89 2.70
CA GLN A 408 5.33 9.69 4.13
C GLN A 408 6.38 10.36 5.01
N LEU A 409 7.68 10.22 4.69
CA LEU A 409 8.75 10.94 5.38
C LEU A 409 8.57 12.46 5.28
N THR A 410 8.22 12.97 4.10
CA THR A 410 7.94 14.38 3.87
C THR A 410 6.75 14.87 4.71
N SER A 411 5.66 14.08 4.75
CA SER A 411 4.46 14.41 5.54
C SER A 411 4.74 14.42 7.04
N LEU A 412 5.54 13.46 7.53
CA LEU A 412 5.98 13.41 8.92
C LEU A 412 6.89 14.59 9.28
N TYR A 413 7.77 14.99 8.38
CA TYR A 413 8.59 16.18 8.55
C TYR A 413 7.76 17.47 8.63
N LEU A 414 6.78 17.63 7.71
CA LEU A 414 5.84 18.75 7.74
C LEU A 414 5.03 18.78 9.03
N PHE A 415 4.52 17.62 9.47
CA PHE A 415 3.78 17.49 10.72
C PHE A 415 4.66 17.86 11.93
N ALA A 416 5.91 17.40 11.96
CA ALA A 416 6.86 17.72 13.03
C ALA A 416 7.18 19.23 13.10
N LEU A 417 7.36 19.87 11.93
CA LEU A 417 7.54 21.33 11.83
C LEU A 417 6.30 22.10 12.30
N PHE A 418 5.12 21.70 11.83
CA PHE A 418 3.84 22.27 12.24
C PHE A 418 3.67 22.21 13.76
N LEU A 419 3.87 21.00 14.33
CA LEU A 419 3.71 20.78 15.76
C LEU A 419 4.76 21.55 16.58
N GLY A 420 6.02 21.57 16.13
CA GLY A 420 7.10 22.33 16.78
C GLY A 420 6.85 23.84 16.78
N ARG A 421 6.23 24.37 15.72
CA ARG A 421 5.77 25.76 15.66
C ARG A 421 4.60 26.03 16.59
N THR A 422 3.60 25.16 16.59
CA THR A 422 2.41 25.25 17.48
C THR A 422 2.83 25.22 18.95
N LYS A 423 3.74 24.32 19.31
CA LYS A 423 4.29 24.19 20.67
C LYS A 423 5.32 25.29 21.03
N LYS A 424 5.65 26.18 20.09
CA LYS A 424 6.66 27.24 20.26
C LYS A 424 8.08 26.73 20.57
N VAL A 425 8.39 25.50 20.19
CA VAL A 425 9.75 24.92 20.27
C VAL A 425 10.64 25.47 19.16
N ILE A 426 10.08 25.69 17.97
CA ILE A 426 10.77 26.22 16.80
C ILE A 426 10.40 27.69 16.62
N THR A 427 11.40 28.56 16.43
CA THR A 427 11.19 29.98 16.09
C THR A 427 10.71 30.12 14.63
N LEU A 428 10.21 31.30 14.27
CA LEU A 428 9.79 31.57 12.89
C LEU A 428 10.97 31.47 11.92
N GLU A 429 12.12 32.00 12.29
CA GLU A 429 13.35 31.98 11.51
C GLU A 429 13.87 30.56 11.27
N GLN A 430 13.85 29.72 12.32
CA GLN A 430 14.18 28.31 12.18
C GLN A 430 13.19 27.57 11.26
N GLY A 431 11.88 27.86 11.38
CA GLY A 431 10.86 27.32 10.50
C GLY A 431 11.10 27.66 9.03
N HIS A 432 11.49 28.91 8.77
CA HIS A 432 11.86 29.36 7.42
C HIS A 432 13.06 28.57 6.88
N THR A 433 14.12 28.42 7.67
CA THR A 433 15.31 27.63 7.28
C THR A 433 14.96 26.18 6.95
N TYR A 434 14.13 25.53 7.77
CA TYR A 434 13.70 24.14 7.55
C TYR A 434 12.87 23.96 6.27
N ILE A 435 12.00 24.94 5.97
CA ILE A 435 11.18 24.94 4.75
C ILE A 435 12.05 25.15 3.50
N GLU A 436 13.03 26.06 3.56
CA GLU A 436 13.95 26.29 2.45
C GLU A 436 14.83 25.07 2.15
N GLU A 437 15.27 24.33 3.18
CA GLU A 437 15.99 23.07 2.97
C GLU A 437 15.09 21.99 2.35
N LEU A 438 13.84 21.86 2.82
CA LEU A 438 12.87 20.92 2.23
C LEU A 438 12.60 21.24 0.75
N ALA A 439 12.49 22.51 0.41
CA ALA A 439 12.22 22.95 -0.97
C ALA A 439 13.33 22.57 -1.98
N LYS A 440 14.55 22.29 -1.50
CA LYS A 440 15.69 21.85 -2.33
C LYS A 440 15.71 20.32 -2.56
N ILE A 441 14.96 19.56 -1.78
CA ILE A 441 14.99 18.08 -1.82
C ILE A 441 14.64 17.52 -3.20
N PRO A 442 13.59 17.99 -3.93
CA PRO A 442 13.29 17.48 -5.26
C PRO A 442 14.47 17.58 -6.23
N GLN A 443 15.16 18.72 -6.29
CA GLN A 443 16.33 18.91 -7.15
C GLN A 443 17.50 18.01 -6.74
N LYS A 444 17.71 17.80 -5.44
CA LYS A 444 18.75 16.89 -4.93
C LYS A 444 18.45 15.43 -5.32
N ILE A 445 17.19 15.01 -5.34
CA ILE A 445 16.80 13.69 -5.83
C ILE A 445 17.03 13.58 -7.35
N GLU A 446 16.69 14.61 -8.14
CA GLU A 446 16.95 14.65 -9.57
C GLU A 446 18.44 14.38 -9.86
N SER A 447 19.35 14.98 -9.09
CA SER A 447 20.80 14.75 -9.25
C SER A 447 21.24 13.31 -8.89
N ILE A 448 20.55 12.64 -7.96
CA ILE A 448 20.79 11.21 -7.69
C ILE A 448 20.31 10.36 -8.86
N LEU A 449 19.14 10.67 -9.43
CA LEU A 449 18.56 9.96 -10.55
C LEU A 449 19.38 10.09 -11.84
N ASP A 450 20.17 11.15 -12.01
CA ASP A 450 21.08 11.32 -13.14
C ASP A 450 22.24 10.31 -13.13
N SER A 451 22.51 9.66 -11.97
CA SER A 451 23.60 8.69 -11.80
C SER A 451 23.19 7.22 -11.99
N VAL A 452 22.07 6.94 -12.65
CA VAL A 452 21.49 5.59 -12.83
C VAL A 452 22.50 4.55 -13.36
N LYS A 453 23.37 4.91 -14.29
CA LYS A 453 24.37 4.00 -14.84
C LYS A 453 25.32 3.42 -13.79
N TYR A 454 25.62 4.18 -12.76
CA TYR A 454 26.44 3.72 -11.66
C TYR A 454 25.75 2.58 -10.87
N PHE A 455 24.45 2.68 -10.66
CA PHE A 455 23.68 1.62 -9.99
C PHE A 455 23.58 0.35 -10.84
N GLU A 456 23.48 0.48 -12.16
CA GLU A 456 23.55 -0.66 -13.08
C GLU A 456 24.89 -1.38 -13.00
N GLU A 457 26.01 -0.64 -12.91
CA GLU A 457 27.34 -1.18 -12.75
C GLU A 457 27.52 -1.85 -11.39
N LEU A 458 27.10 -1.19 -10.30
CA LEU A 458 27.17 -1.73 -8.95
C LEU A 458 26.36 -3.02 -8.83
N ALA A 459 25.17 -3.08 -9.43
CA ALA A 459 24.35 -4.28 -9.46
C ALA A 459 25.04 -5.47 -10.16
N ARG A 460 25.93 -5.23 -11.15
CA ARG A 460 26.71 -6.30 -11.82
C ARG A 460 27.63 -7.03 -10.86
N HIS A 461 28.14 -6.35 -9.85
CA HIS A 461 29.03 -6.98 -8.86
C HIS A 461 28.25 -7.84 -7.87
N PHE A 462 27.00 -7.46 -7.55
CA PHE A 462 26.30 -8.01 -6.38
C PHE A 462 25.04 -8.85 -6.69
N PHE A 463 24.58 -8.95 -7.94
CA PHE A 463 23.33 -9.68 -8.23
C PHE A 463 23.41 -11.20 -7.94
N HIS A 464 24.61 -11.77 -7.81
CA HIS A 464 24.83 -13.17 -7.41
C HIS A 464 24.87 -13.39 -5.90
N SER A 465 24.99 -12.33 -5.10
CA SER A 465 25.03 -12.46 -3.64
C SER A 465 23.75 -13.10 -3.11
N SER A 466 23.88 -13.94 -2.11
CA SER A 466 22.76 -14.62 -1.46
C SER A 466 22.23 -13.86 -0.25
N GLN A 467 23.03 -12.97 0.32
CA GLN A 467 22.70 -12.21 1.53
C GLN A 467 23.35 -10.82 1.52
N PHE A 468 22.77 -9.90 2.30
CA PHE A 468 23.24 -8.53 2.50
C PHE A 468 22.97 -8.08 3.94
N LEU A 469 23.86 -7.24 4.47
CA LEU A 469 23.57 -6.45 5.67
C LEU A 469 23.46 -4.97 5.34
N PHE A 470 22.57 -4.28 6.07
CA PHE A 470 22.39 -2.84 5.97
C PHE A 470 22.58 -2.22 7.36
N LEU A 471 23.45 -1.24 7.46
CA LEU A 471 23.81 -0.63 8.74
C LEU A 471 23.50 0.86 8.76
N GLY A 472 22.86 1.32 9.84
CA GLY A 472 22.59 2.74 10.09
C GLY A 472 22.68 3.06 11.58
N ARG A 473 22.85 4.35 11.91
CA ARG A 473 22.80 4.86 13.29
C ARG A 473 21.79 5.99 13.41
N GLY A 474 21.14 6.12 14.57
CA GLY A 474 20.16 7.17 14.80
C GLY A 474 19.07 7.16 13.74
N ILE A 475 18.79 8.31 13.10
CA ILE A 475 17.76 8.46 12.07
C ILE A 475 18.06 7.67 10.79
N HIS A 476 19.30 7.24 10.56
CA HIS A 476 19.71 6.44 9.41
C HIS A 476 19.38 4.94 9.56
N TYR A 477 19.16 4.47 10.80
CA TYR A 477 18.80 3.06 11.04
C TYR A 477 17.47 2.65 10.39
N PRO A 478 16.38 3.42 10.51
CA PRO A 478 15.15 3.14 9.75
C PRO A 478 15.36 3.00 8.24
N ILE A 479 16.29 3.75 7.68
CA ILE A 479 16.58 3.70 6.24
C ILE A 479 17.41 2.47 5.87
N ALA A 480 18.28 2.01 6.76
CA ALA A 480 18.94 0.72 6.61
C ALA A 480 17.94 -0.44 6.61
N LEU A 481 16.93 -0.40 7.50
CA LEU A 481 15.82 -1.37 7.50
C LEU A 481 15.05 -1.33 6.18
N GLU A 482 14.73 -0.14 5.67
CA GLU A 482 13.99 0.02 4.42
C GLU A 482 14.80 -0.47 3.21
N GLY A 483 16.09 -0.18 3.13
CA GLY A 483 16.97 -0.69 2.08
C GLY A 483 17.03 -2.22 2.08
N ALA A 484 17.17 -2.83 3.26
CA ALA A 484 17.13 -4.29 3.41
C ALA A 484 15.78 -4.88 2.99
N LEU A 485 14.66 -4.22 3.36
CA LEU A 485 13.32 -4.65 2.96
C LEU A 485 13.16 -4.59 1.44
N LYS A 486 13.53 -3.48 0.79
CA LYS A 486 13.42 -3.34 -0.68
C LYS A 486 14.21 -4.43 -1.40
N LEU A 487 15.46 -4.67 -1.02
CA LEU A 487 16.27 -5.71 -1.64
C LEU A 487 15.64 -7.10 -1.47
N LYS A 488 15.17 -7.42 -0.28
CA LYS A 488 14.50 -8.68 0.06
C LYS A 488 13.23 -8.91 -0.77
N GLU A 489 12.36 -7.90 -0.84
CA GLU A 489 11.06 -7.99 -1.50
C GLU A 489 11.17 -8.32 -2.99
N ILE A 490 12.06 -7.65 -3.71
CA ILE A 490 12.08 -7.70 -5.18
C ILE A 490 13.16 -8.61 -5.77
N SER A 491 14.24 -8.90 -5.02
CA SER A 491 15.34 -9.73 -5.51
C SER A 491 15.40 -11.13 -4.88
N TYR A 492 14.64 -11.34 -3.79
CA TYR A 492 14.65 -12.57 -2.97
C TYR A 492 16.01 -12.87 -2.30
N ILE A 493 16.91 -11.90 -2.25
CA ILE A 493 18.15 -11.96 -1.47
C ILE A 493 17.79 -11.81 0.00
N HIS A 494 18.37 -12.63 0.87
CA HIS A 494 18.23 -12.43 2.30
C HIS A 494 18.95 -11.16 2.72
N ALA A 495 18.23 -10.18 3.21
CA ALA A 495 18.78 -8.88 3.60
C ALA A 495 18.23 -8.45 4.97
N GLU A 496 19.12 -7.98 5.85
CA GLU A 496 18.79 -7.52 7.19
C GLU A 496 19.37 -6.14 7.48
N GLY A 497 18.59 -5.32 8.21
CA GLY A 497 19.02 -4.02 8.70
C GLY A 497 19.33 -4.06 10.19
N PHE A 498 20.46 -3.48 10.60
CA PHE A 498 20.85 -3.40 12.01
C PHE A 498 21.26 -1.97 12.41
N PRO A 499 21.01 -1.58 13.69
CA PRO A 499 21.76 -0.46 14.25
C PRO A 499 23.25 -0.79 14.22
N ALA A 500 24.06 0.03 13.56
CA ALA A 500 25.48 -0.30 13.36
C ALA A 500 26.25 -0.56 14.67
N GLY A 501 25.77 -0.01 15.80
CA GLY A 501 26.32 -0.28 17.13
C GLY A 501 26.09 -1.71 17.62
N GLU A 502 25.00 -2.34 17.17
CA GLU A 502 24.60 -3.69 17.59
C GLU A 502 25.38 -4.81 16.88
N MET A 503 26.19 -4.47 15.88
CA MET A 503 27.02 -5.46 15.16
C MET A 503 27.87 -6.31 16.11
N LYS A 504 28.37 -5.71 17.19
CA LYS A 504 29.21 -6.38 18.22
C LYS A 504 28.43 -7.39 19.08
N HIS A 505 27.11 -7.32 19.07
CA HIS A 505 26.23 -8.13 19.91
C HIS A 505 25.65 -9.36 19.17
N GLY A 506 26.33 -9.81 18.12
CA GLY A 506 25.98 -11.02 17.37
C GLY A 506 26.24 -10.91 15.86
N PRO A 507 25.70 -9.93 15.12
CA PRO A 507 25.76 -9.90 13.66
C PRO A 507 27.18 -9.90 13.05
N ASN A 508 28.21 -9.46 13.78
CA ASN A 508 29.61 -9.56 13.34
C ASN A 508 30.05 -11.01 13.01
N ALA A 509 29.35 -12.01 13.56
CA ALA A 509 29.62 -13.41 13.26
C ALA A 509 29.30 -13.80 11.79
N LEU A 510 28.50 -13.01 11.10
CA LEU A 510 28.09 -13.24 9.71
C LEU A 510 29.07 -12.66 8.69
N ILE A 511 30.00 -11.79 9.13
CA ILE A 511 30.91 -11.08 8.22
C ILE A 511 31.99 -12.01 7.71
N ASP A 512 32.09 -12.13 6.40
CA ASP A 512 33.12 -12.79 5.64
C ASP A 512 33.39 -12.03 4.32
N GLU A 513 34.32 -12.55 3.52
CA GLU A 513 34.71 -11.98 2.22
C GLU A 513 33.62 -12.04 1.14
N THR A 514 32.49 -12.68 1.40
CA THR A 514 31.37 -12.84 0.44
C THR A 514 30.16 -12.01 0.78
N LEU A 515 30.08 -11.45 2.00
CA LEU A 515 28.93 -10.71 2.49
C LEU A 515 29.05 -9.20 2.21
N PRO A 516 28.23 -8.63 1.29
CA PRO A 516 28.15 -7.18 1.14
C PRO A 516 27.44 -6.53 2.32
N VAL A 517 28.04 -5.46 2.83
CA VAL A 517 27.50 -4.66 3.93
C VAL A 517 27.29 -3.23 3.44
N VAL A 518 26.04 -2.80 3.31
CA VAL A 518 25.68 -1.44 2.98
C VAL A 518 25.68 -0.60 4.26
N VAL A 519 26.48 0.45 4.32
CA VAL A 519 26.61 1.31 5.51
C VAL A 519 26.17 2.73 5.18
N ILE A 520 25.16 3.25 5.87
CA ILE A 520 24.73 4.62 5.72
C ILE A 520 25.65 5.52 6.57
N ALA A 521 26.59 6.18 5.92
CA ALA A 521 27.62 7.04 6.50
C ALA A 521 27.51 8.48 6.00
N THR A 522 26.30 8.97 5.90
CA THR A 522 25.98 10.35 5.53
C THR A 522 26.20 11.30 6.70
N SER A 523 26.61 12.51 6.42
CA SER A 523 26.71 13.58 7.42
C SER A 523 26.29 14.93 6.84
N ASN A 524 25.89 15.86 7.69
CA ASN A 524 25.80 17.27 7.34
C ASN A 524 27.09 17.99 7.75
N ASP A 525 27.48 19.03 7.05
CA ASP A 525 28.73 19.79 7.28
C ASP A 525 28.80 20.54 8.65
N ASN A 526 27.77 20.38 9.50
CA ASN A 526 27.71 21.06 10.79
C ASN A 526 28.46 20.28 11.88
N LYS A 527 29.38 20.93 12.56
CA LYS A 527 30.21 20.46 13.69
C LYS A 527 29.42 20.10 14.97
N SER A 528 28.21 19.52 14.83
CA SER A 528 27.31 19.20 15.93
C SER A 528 27.28 17.68 16.18
N GLN A 529 26.30 17.22 16.93
CA GLN A 529 26.07 15.82 17.31
C GLN A 529 26.08 14.83 16.14
N SER A 530 25.81 15.27 14.91
CA SER A 530 25.91 14.47 13.68
C SER A 530 27.35 14.01 13.37
N ASN A 531 28.38 14.79 13.75
CA ASN A 531 29.77 14.37 13.57
C ASN A 531 30.10 13.15 14.44
N LEU A 532 29.58 13.08 15.66
CA LEU A 532 29.82 11.91 16.54
C LEU A 532 29.17 10.64 15.97
N LEU A 533 27.93 10.72 15.43
CA LEU A 533 27.28 9.60 14.77
C LEU A 533 28.08 9.14 13.55
N TYR A 534 28.55 10.06 12.73
CA TYR A 534 29.39 9.78 11.57
C TYR A 534 30.70 9.11 11.98
N GLU A 535 31.45 9.66 12.93
CA GLU A 535 32.71 9.06 13.44
C GLU A 535 32.51 7.64 13.95
N LYS A 536 31.41 7.39 14.68
CA LYS A 536 31.07 6.03 15.15
C LYS A 536 30.68 5.11 14.01
N THR A 537 30.07 5.63 12.95
CA THR A 537 29.75 4.85 11.74
C THR A 537 31.03 4.47 10.99
N ILE A 538 32.00 5.40 10.85
CA ILE A 538 33.34 5.09 10.30
C ILE A 538 34.02 3.99 11.11
N SER A 539 33.94 4.02 12.44
CA SER A 539 34.47 2.95 13.28
C SER A 539 33.84 1.58 12.95
N ASN A 540 32.50 1.56 12.67
CA ASN A 540 31.85 0.32 12.27
C ASN A 540 32.26 -0.14 10.86
N ILE A 541 32.48 0.76 9.91
CA ILE A 541 33.06 0.40 8.60
C ILE A 541 34.41 -0.30 8.80
N LYS A 542 35.31 0.29 9.60
CA LYS A 542 36.62 -0.29 9.91
C LYS A 542 36.50 -1.66 10.59
N GLU A 543 35.50 -1.88 11.44
CA GLU A 543 35.25 -3.18 12.09
C GLU A 543 34.80 -4.26 11.09
N VAL A 544 33.97 -3.92 10.11
CA VAL A 544 33.56 -4.80 9.01
C VAL A 544 34.78 -5.13 8.14
N LYS A 545 35.56 -4.12 7.76
CA LYS A 545 36.77 -4.29 6.95
C LYS A 545 37.85 -5.13 7.65
N ALA A 546 37.99 -5.04 8.98
CA ALA A 546 38.91 -5.87 9.75
C ALA A 546 38.55 -7.37 9.75
N ARG A 547 37.39 -7.74 9.17
CA ARG A 547 36.90 -9.12 9.00
C ARG A 547 36.75 -9.50 7.52
N ASP A 548 37.45 -8.79 6.65
CA ASP A 548 37.44 -8.97 5.20
C ASP A 548 36.07 -8.75 4.53
N GLY A 549 35.08 -8.14 5.25
CA GLY A 549 33.77 -7.84 4.70
C GLY A 549 33.81 -6.80 3.57
N ILE A 550 32.89 -6.92 2.62
CA ILE A 550 32.74 -6.00 1.50
C ILE A 550 31.85 -4.84 1.93
N VAL A 551 32.36 -3.62 1.92
CA VAL A 551 31.62 -2.42 2.33
C VAL A 551 31.18 -1.58 1.14
N ILE A 552 29.88 -1.29 1.08
CA ILE A 552 29.25 -0.33 0.18
C ILE A 552 28.75 0.84 1.05
N SER A 553 29.45 1.98 1.06
CA SER A 553 29.04 3.11 1.89
C SER A 553 28.15 4.09 1.12
N LEU A 554 27.01 4.47 1.74
CA LEU A 554 26.21 5.60 1.30
C LEU A 554 26.72 6.85 2.00
N VAL A 555 27.24 7.82 1.24
CA VAL A 555 27.99 8.97 1.77
C VAL A 555 27.45 10.28 1.23
N THR A 556 27.66 11.37 1.96
CA THR A 556 27.50 12.72 1.42
C THR A 556 28.79 13.17 0.72
N GLN A 557 28.68 14.11 -0.19
CA GLN A 557 29.83 14.77 -0.81
C GLN A 557 30.80 15.23 0.31
N PHE A 558 32.10 15.02 0.13
CA PHE A 558 33.17 15.35 1.08
C PHE A 558 33.42 14.34 2.22
N SER A 559 32.72 13.22 2.29
CA SER A 559 32.96 12.16 3.29
C SER A 559 34.20 11.30 2.98
N LYS A 560 35.38 11.93 2.87
CA LYS A 560 36.63 11.28 2.45
C LYS A 560 36.97 10.02 3.26
N GLU A 561 36.86 10.08 4.59
CA GLU A 561 37.18 8.94 5.46
C GLU A 561 36.29 7.71 5.18
N ALA A 562 35.00 7.92 4.92
CA ALA A 562 34.08 6.82 4.59
C ALA A 562 34.42 6.23 3.22
N ILE A 563 34.71 7.08 2.24
CA ILE A 563 35.10 6.68 0.88
C ILE A 563 36.39 5.82 0.93
N GLU A 564 37.43 6.31 1.61
CA GLU A 564 38.73 5.60 1.74
C GLU A 564 38.62 4.28 2.51
N ALA A 565 37.67 4.17 3.44
CA ALA A 565 37.46 2.98 4.25
C ALA A 565 36.57 1.93 3.59
N SER A 566 35.96 2.19 2.42
CA SER A 566 34.96 1.34 1.77
C SER A 566 35.47 0.80 0.43
N ASP A 567 34.92 -0.34 -0.01
CA ASP A 567 35.23 -0.91 -1.33
C ASP A 567 34.46 -0.22 -2.45
N TYR A 568 33.21 0.19 -2.13
CA TYR A 568 32.34 0.93 -3.03
C TYR A 568 31.65 2.05 -2.25
N HIS A 569 31.26 3.12 -2.93
CA HIS A 569 30.52 4.19 -2.30
C HIS A 569 29.46 4.75 -3.23
N ILE A 570 28.36 5.23 -2.65
CA ILE A 570 27.25 5.89 -3.34
C ILE A 570 27.15 7.30 -2.75
N GLU A 571 27.26 8.31 -3.59
CA GLU A 571 27.19 9.69 -3.13
C GLU A 571 25.76 10.26 -3.18
N VAL A 572 25.36 10.99 -2.14
CA VAL A 572 24.14 11.78 -2.09
C VAL A 572 24.45 13.25 -1.77
N PRO A 573 23.65 14.20 -2.25
CA PRO A 573 23.83 15.61 -1.91
C PRO A 573 23.66 15.86 -0.41
N THR A 574 24.43 16.81 0.12
CA THR A 574 24.30 17.24 1.53
C THR A 574 22.96 17.92 1.77
N THR A 575 22.38 17.71 2.96
CA THR A 575 21.17 18.40 3.43
C THR A 575 21.13 18.37 4.96
N SER A 576 20.09 18.97 5.57
CA SER A 576 19.91 18.85 7.02
C SER A 576 19.68 17.40 7.44
N GLU A 577 20.15 17.03 8.64
CA GLU A 577 20.10 15.67 9.18
C GLU A 577 18.71 15.03 9.08
N LEU A 578 17.65 15.79 9.40
CA LEU A 578 16.27 15.26 9.37
C LEU A 578 15.70 15.04 7.96
N LEU A 579 16.35 15.58 6.92
CA LEU A 579 15.97 15.39 5.51
C LEU A 579 16.84 14.36 4.79
N LEU A 580 17.99 13.95 5.37
CA LEU A 580 18.84 12.89 4.83
C LEU A 580 18.08 11.59 4.56
N PRO A 581 17.15 11.11 5.42
CA PRO A 581 16.37 9.91 5.15
C PRO A 581 15.68 9.88 3.79
N ILE A 582 15.21 11.02 3.29
CA ILE A 582 14.56 11.12 1.99
C ILE A 582 15.57 10.88 0.86
N LEU A 583 16.76 11.48 0.96
CA LEU A 583 17.81 11.33 -0.05
C LEU A 583 18.48 9.96 -0.01
N GLU A 584 18.69 9.39 1.17
CA GLU A 584 19.30 8.07 1.38
C GLU A 584 18.46 6.93 0.82
N THR A 585 17.14 7.09 0.83
CA THR A 585 16.21 6.07 0.35
C THR A 585 16.33 5.82 -1.15
N VAL A 586 16.47 6.88 -1.95
CA VAL A 586 16.44 6.80 -3.41
C VAL A 586 17.54 5.88 -3.98
N PRO A 587 18.82 6.04 -3.59
CA PRO A 587 19.89 5.15 -4.06
C PRO A 587 19.72 3.69 -3.60
N LEU A 588 19.15 3.45 -2.40
CA LEU A 588 18.89 2.09 -1.93
C LEU A 588 17.77 1.41 -2.74
N GLN A 589 16.75 2.18 -3.15
CA GLN A 589 15.71 1.71 -4.07
C GLN A 589 16.29 1.39 -5.45
N LEU A 590 17.15 2.25 -6.01
CA LEU A 590 17.81 2.02 -7.29
C LEU A 590 18.72 0.79 -7.26
N LEU A 591 19.55 0.64 -6.22
CA LEU A 591 20.41 -0.53 -6.04
C LEU A 591 19.58 -1.82 -6.00
N SER A 592 18.52 -1.84 -5.19
CA SER A 592 17.62 -2.99 -5.07
C SER A 592 16.95 -3.32 -6.41
N TYR A 593 16.47 -2.28 -7.12
CA TYR A 593 15.83 -2.42 -8.42
C TYR A 593 16.78 -3.07 -9.45
N TYR A 594 17.98 -2.52 -9.64
CA TYR A 594 18.91 -3.03 -10.64
C TYR A 594 19.45 -4.42 -10.31
N ILE A 595 19.65 -4.75 -9.03
CA ILE A 595 19.97 -6.11 -8.61
C ILE A 595 18.84 -7.08 -8.99
N ALA A 596 17.59 -6.74 -8.69
CA ALA A 596 16.44 -7.58 -8.98
C ALA A 596 16.20 -7.74 -10.49
N ASP A 597 16.29 -6.65 -11.25
CA ASP A 597 16.15 -6.65 -12.71
C ASP A 597 17.20 -7.55 -13.37
N ARG A 598 18.45 -7.47 -12.89
CA ARG A 598 19.56 -8.30 -13.38
C ARG A 598 19.41 -9.77 -13.02
N ARG A 599 18.77 -10.09 -11.90
CA ARG A 599 18.40 -11.45 -11.51
C ARG A 599 17.24 -12.01 -12.33
N GLY A 600 16.58 -11.20 -13.17
CA GLY A 600 15.40 -11.58 -13.92
C GLY A 600 14.14 -11.74 -13.06
N CYS A 601 14.10 -11.08 -11.89
CA CYS A 601 12.94 -11.09 -11.02
C CYS A 601 11.83 -10.19 -11.58
N ASP A 602 10.57 -10.54 -11.30
CA ASP A 602 9.45 -9.64 -11.56
C ASP A 602 9.43 -8.55 -10.48
N VAL A 603 9.89 -7.36 -10.83
CA VAL A 603 10.05 -6.24 -9.90
C VAL A 603 8.71 -5.62 -9.50
N ASP A 604 7.77 -5.56 -10.44
CA ASP A 604 6.45 -4.96 -10.19
C ASP A 604 5.53 -5.89 -9.38
N GLN A 605 5.67 -7.20 -9.58
CA GLN A 605 4.85 -8.25 -8.98
C GLN A 605 5.74 -9.36 -8.39
N PRO A 606 6.49 -9.06 -7.33
CA PRO A 606 7.37 -10.05 -6.70
C PRO A 606 6.55 -11.19 -6.07
N ARG A 607 7.04 -12.42 -6.21
CA ARG A 607 6.34 -13.61 -5.70
C ARG A 607 5.95 -13.48 -4.23
N ASN A 608 4.80 -14.03 -3.87
CA ASN A 608 4.28 -14.11 -2.50
C ASN A 608 4.05 -12.75 -1.81
N LEU A 609 3.95 -11.65 -2.57
CA LEU A 609 3.64 -10.33 -2.04
C LEU A 609 2.44 -9.71 -2.75
N ALA A 610 1.67 -8.92 -2.04
CA ALA A 610 0.59 -8.12 -2.58
C ALA A 610 0.79 -6.65 -2.19
N LYS A 611 0.34 -5.71 -3.04
CA LYS A 611 0.48 -4.25 -2.81
C LYS A 611 -0.13 -3.79 -1.49
N SER A 612 -1.24 -4.39 -1.08
CA SER A 612 -1.90 -4.08 0.20
C SER A 612 -2.43 -5.37 0.84
N VAL A 613 -2.26 -5.52 2.15
CA VAL A 613 -2.70 -6.68 2.93
C VAL A 613 -4.02 -6.29 3.62
N THR A 614 -5.15 -6.74 3.06
CA THR A 614 -6.51 -6.41 3.56
C THR A 614 -7.16 -7.54 4.33
N VAL A 615 -6.45 -8.62 4.49
CA VAL A 615 -6.85 -9.80 5.28
C VAL A 615 -5.73 -10.13 6.25
N GLU A 616 -6.09 -10.75 7.34
CA GLU A 616 -5.16 -11.26 8.34
C GLU A 616 -4.72 -12.69 7.99
#